data_746d581c78eccad6e3c8a978efa43c46
#
_entry.id   746d581c78eccad6e3c8a978efa43c46
#
_cell.length_a   1.000
_cell.length_b   1.000
_cell.length_c   1.000
_cell.angle_alpha   90.00
_cell.angle_beta   90.00
_cell.angle_gamma   90.00
#
_symmetry.space_group_name_H-M   'P 1'
#
loop_
_entity.id
_entity.type
_entity.pdbx_description
1 polymer ?
#
loop_
_entity_poly.entity_id
_entity_poly.type
_entity_poly.pdbx_seq_one_letter_code
_entity_poly.pdbx_strand_id
1 'polypeptide(L)'
;FRDAISAYNKVTGFQNLTGKEAALAMYHLAESYYNIAEFETAAVKYFDYIVGADAGKYPSDLRAEAMDFMAAAFSDLEGGGVEEAETFLKDKKVSFKDSLYYRIGMKNKDHDRNEEAVQSFRRLMAINPNYIDAPLADIAIVEILILQQKFDEAQEYRYTVVKRYDRNSSWYKKNQQYPASVKNAESAIRSAMLDIPQYDHAQAA
;
A
#
# COMPACT_ATOMS: atom_id res chain seq x y z
N PHE A 1 -10.04 -21.43 -15.02
CA PHE A 1 -10.37 -20.70 -13.77
C PHE A 1 -11.85 -20.76 -13.41
N ARG A 2 -12.83 -20.68 -14.33
CA ARG A 2 -14.26 -20.72 -13.98
C ARG A 2 -14.67 -22.01 -13.27
N ASP A 3 -14.14 -23.17 -13.68
CA ASP A 3 -14.40 -24.44 -12.99
C ASP A 3 -13.78 -24.47 -11.60
N ALA A 4 -12.57 -23.89 -11.46
CA ALA A 4 -11.91 -23.73 -10.18
C ALA A 4 -12.74 -22.84 -9.23
N ILE A 5 -13.27 -21.71 -9.71
CA ILE A 5 -14.17 -20.83 -8.96
C ILE A 5 -15.41 -21.61 -8.48
N SER A 6 -16.03 -22.40 -9.37
CA SER A 6 -17.20 -23.22 -8.99
C SER A 6 -16.85 -24.24 -7.90
N ALA A 7 -15.69 -24.90 -8.01
CA ALA A 7 -15.23 -25.87 -7.02
C ALA A 7 -14.91 -25.21 -5.68
N TYR A 8 -14.13 -24.11 -5.68
CA TYR A 8 -13.76 -23.41 -4.44
C TYR A 8 -14.96 -22.76 -3.77
N ASN A 9 -15.93 -22.22 -4.51
CA ASN A 9 -17.17 -21.69 -3.93
C ASN A 9 -17.96 -22.77 -3.18
N LYS A 10 -17.99 -24.00 -3.65
CA LYS A 10 -18.61 -25.11 -2.92
C LYS A 10 -17.87 -25.39 -1.61
N VAL A 11 -16.53 -25.42 -1.65
CA VAL A 11 -15.71 -25.66 -0.45
C VAL A 11 -15.88 -24.53 0.57
N THR A 12 -15.75 -23.28 0.14
CA THR A 12 -15.83 -22.11 1.01
C THR A 12 -17.24 -21.82 1.53
N GLY A 13 -18.27 -22.40 0.92
CA GLY A 13 -19.66 -22.34 1.36
C GLY A 13 -19.99 -23.26 2.57
N PHE A 14 -19.11 -24.17 2.95
CA PHE A 14 -19.34 -25.00 4.13
C PHE A 14 -19.26 -24.18 5.42
N GLN A 15 -20.22 -24.37 6.33
CA GLN A 15 -20.22 -23.72 7.64
C GLN A 15 -19.04 -24.25 8.48
N ASN A 16 -18.40 -23.35 9.23
CA ASN A 16 -17.27 -23.66 10.11
C ASN A 16 -16.00 -24.17 9.40
N LEU A 17 -15.82 -23.83 8.14
CA LEU A 17 -14.59 -24.14 7.41
C LEU A 17 -13.40 -23.44 8.08
N THR A 18 -12.43 -24.24 8.57
CA THR A 18 -11.22 -23.74 9.27
C THR A 18 -10.00 -24.57 8.86
N GLY A 19 -8.82 -24.13 9.29
CA GLY A 19 -7.59 -24.88 9.05
C GLY A 19 -6.94 -24.59 7.68
N LYS A 20 -5.99 -25.44 7.33
CA LYS A 20 -5.12 -25.22 6.17
C LYS A 20 -5.88 -25.36 4.83
N GLU A 21 -6.73 -26.34 4.72
CA GLU A 21 -7.53 -26.61 3.51
C GLU A 21 -8.50 -25.46 3.24
N ALA A 22 -9.10 -24.92 4.30
CA ALA A 22 -9.95 -23.74 4.23
C ALA A 22 -9.17 -22.50 3.77
N ALA A 23 -8.00 -22.29 4.35
CA ALA A 23 -7.11 -21.20 3.98
C ALA A 23 -6.73 -21.23 2.49
N LEU A 24 -6.29 -22.40 2.02
CA LEU A 24 -5.93 -22.63 0.62
C LEU A 24 -7.12 -22.42 -0.33
N ALA A 25 -8.30 -22.94 0.04
CA ALA A 25 -9.51 -22.78 -0.77
C ALA A 25 -9.91 -21.29 -0.90
N MET A 26 -9.88 -20.54 0.21
CA MET A 26 -10.17 -19.09 0.19
C MET A 26 -9.15 -18.31 -0.63
N TYR A 27 -7.87 -18.61 -0.46
CA TYR A 27 -6.80 -17.96 -1.19
C TYR A 27 -6.90 -18.22 -2.70
N HIS A 28 -7.02 -19.50 -3.10
CA HIS A 28 -7.13 -19.87 -4.51
C HIS A 28 -8.45 -19.43 -5.16
N LEU A 29 -9.51 -19.26 -4.38
CA LEU A 29 -10.73 -18.64 -4.88
C LEU A 29 -10.48 -17.18 -5.28
N ALA A 30 -9.80 -16.42 -4.39
CA ALA A 30 -9.41 -15.03 -4.68
C ALA A 30 -8.50 -14.94 -5.91
N GLU A 31 -7.46 -15.79 -5.97
CA GLU A 31 -6.55 -15.90 -7.10
C GLU A 31 -7.27 -16.23 -8.41
N SER A 32 -8.25 -17.15 -8.36
CA SER A 32 -9.04 -17.51 -9.54
C SER A 32 -9.88 -16.34 -10.07
N TYR A 33 -10.45 -15.52 -9.20
CA TYR A 33 -11.15 -14.29 -9.60
C TYR A 33 -10.16 -13.25 -10.18
N TYR A 34 -8.99 -13.10 -9.58
CA TYR A 34 -7.95 -12.22 -10.10
C TYR A 34 -7.54 -12.61 -11.52
N ASN A 35 -7.31 -13.91 -11.77
CA ASN A 35 -6.90 -14.44 -13.05
C ASN A 35 -7.95 -14.32 -14.18
N ILE A 36 -9.22 -14.10 -13.86
CA ILE A 36 -10.26 -13.80 -14.84
C ILE A 36 -10.61 -12.30 -14.90
N ALA A 37 -9.77 -11.45 -14.31
CA ALA A 37 -9.93 -10.00 -14.24
C ALA A 37 -11.20 -9.50 -13.50
N GLU A 38 -11.76 -10.33 -12.61
CA GLU A 38 -12.82 -9.95 -11.69
C GLU A 38 -12.19 -9.33 -10.42
N PHE A 39 -11.49 -8.21 -10.60
CA PHE A 39 -10.59 -7.63 -9.60
C PHE A 39 -11.31 -7.18 -8.33
N GLU A 40 -12.50 -6.58 -8.44
CA GLU A 40 -13.29 -6.19 -7.26
C GLU A 40 -13.64 -7.41 -6.40
N THR A 41 -14.10 -8.49 -7.03
CA THR A 41 -14.42 -9.74 -6.34
C THR A 41 -13.16 -10.37 -5.75
N ALA A 42 -12.04 -10.36 -6.47
CA ALA A 42 -10.76 -10.84 -5.97
C ALA A 42 -10.31 -10.09 -4.71
N ALA A 43 -10.37 -8.75 -4.71
CA ALA A 43 -10.03 -7.93 -3.56
C ALA A 43 -10.88 -8.28 -2.33
N VAL A 44 -12.20 -8.48 -2.51
CA VAL A 44 -13.10 -8.92 -1.43
C VAL A 44 -12.70 -10.30 -0.89
N LYS A 45 -12.35 -11.27 -1.76
CA LYS A 45 -11.96 -12.62 -1.33
C LYS A 45 -10.60 -12.65 -0.64
N TYR A 46 -9.63 -11.86 -1.09
CA TYR A 46 -8.37 -11.68 -0.37
C TYR A 46 -8.60 -11.02 1.01
N PHE A 47 -9.47 -10.03 1.08
CA PHE A 47 -9.85 -9.42 2.35
C PHE A 47 -10.45 -10.44 3.32
N ASP A 48 -11.39 -11.27 2.87
CA ASP A 48 -12.02 -12.32 3.69
C ASP A 48 -10.98 -13.31 4.23
N TYR A 49 -10.00 -13.68 3.39
CA TYR A 49 -8.88 -14.53 3.81
C TYR A 49 -8.03 -13.83 4.90
N ILE A 50 -7.62 -12.58 4.67
CA ILE A 50 -6.76 -11.82 5.60
C ILE A 50 -7.45 -11.67 6.95
N VAL A 51 -8.71 -11.27 6.98
CA VAL A 51 -9.49 -11.11 8.22
C VAL A 51 -9.66 -12.45 8.94
N GLY A 52 -9.89 -13.54 8.20
CA GLY A 52 -9.95 -14.87 8.76
C GLY A 52 -8.63 -15.33 9.38
N ALA A 53 -7.50 -15.04 8.72
CA ALA A 53 -6.16 -15.32 9.24
C ALA A 53 -5.85 -14.48 10.50
N ASP A 54 -6.19 -13.20 10.49
CA ASP A 54 -6.00 -12.28 11.63
C ASP A 54 -6.87 -12.69 12.84
N ALA A 55 -8.03 -13.31 12.59
CA ALA A 55 -8.90 -13.87 13.62
C ALA A 55 -8.48 -15.28 14.09
N GLY A 56 -7.38 -15.84 13.56
CA GLY A 56 -6.92 -17.20 13.89
C GLY A 56 -7.78 -18.33 13.31
N LYS A 57 -8.68 -18.01 12.37
CA LYS A 57 -9.52 -19.00 11.69
C LYS A 57 -8.73 -19.83 10.68
N TYR A 58 -7.71 -19.23 10.08
CA TYR A 58 -6.83 -19.83 9.08
C TYR A 58 -5.37 -19.67 9.48
N PRO A 59 -4.44 -20.54 9.00
CA PRO A 59 -3.01 -20.26 9.02
C PRO A 59 -2.70 -18.94 8.29
N SER A 60 -1.72 -18.20 8.80
CA SER A 60 -1.33 -16.88 8.29
C SER A 60 -0.20 -16.91 7.27
N ASP A 61 0.23 -18.09 6.83
CA ASP A 61 1.41 -18.28 5.96
C ASP A 61 1.31 -17.48 4.65
N LEU A 62 0.12 -17.38 4.06
CA LEU A 62 -0.14 -16.64 2.83
C LEU A 62 -0.68 -15.21 3.05
N ARG A 63 -0.72 -14.75 4.31
CA ARG A 63 -1.35 -13.46 4.65
C ARG A 63 -0.65 -12.27 3.98
N ALA A 64 0.68 -12.28 3.97
CA ALA A 64 1.45 -11.19 3.34
C ALA A 64 1.24 -11.17 1.83
N GLU A 65 1.26 -12.33 1.20
CA GLU A 65 1.01 -12.51 -0.22
C GLU A 65 -0.43 -12.13 -0.61
N ALA A 66 -1.42 -12.55 0.20
CA ALA A 66 -2.82 -12.14 0.01
C ALA A 66 -3.00 -10.62 0.10
N MET A 67 -2.23 -9.94 0.96
CA MET A 67 -2.23 -8.48 1.04
C MET A 67 -1.65 -7.85 -0.23
N ASP A 68 -0.57 -8.42 -0.79
CA ASP A 68 0.02 -7.96 -2.04
C ASP A 68 -0.94 -8.13 -3.23
N PHE A 69 -1.62 -9.27 -3.31
CA PHE A 69 -2.62 -9.50 -4.36
C PHE A 69 -3.92 -8.70 -4.15
N MET A 70 -4.34 -8.44 -2.91
CA MET A 70 -5.45 -7.54 -2.64
C MET A 70 -5.13 -6.12 -3.13
N ALA A 71 -3.91 -5.64 -2.87
CA ALA A 71 -3.45 -4.35 -3.36
C ALA A 71 -3.36 -4.32 -4.89
N ALA A 72 -2.86 -5.38 -5.51
CA ALA A 72 -2.83 -5.53 -6.97
C ALA A 72 -4.25 -5.51 -7.55
N ALA A 73 -5.17 -6.27 -6.96
CA ALA A 73 -6.56 -6.31 -7.41
C ALA A 73 -7.24 -4.93 -7.35
N PHE A 74 -6.99 -4.14 -6.30
CA PHE A 74 -7.45 -2.76 -6.27
C PHE A 74 -6.75 -1.92 -7.34
N SER A 75 -5.43 -1.98 -7.46
CA SER A 75 -4.69 -1.15 -8.42
C SER A 75 -5.05 -1.46 -9.88
N ASP A 76 -5.56 -2.66 -10.18
CA ASP A 76 -5.98 -3.06 -11.52
C ASP A 76 -7.44 -2.65 -11.85
N LEU A 77 -8.16 -2.04 -10.89
CA LEU A 77 -9.42 -1.36 -11.17
C LEU A 77 -9.19 -0.05 -11.94
N GLU A 78 -10.21 0.41 -12.63
CA GLU A 78 -10.19 1.71 -13.29
C GLU A 78 -9.87 2.82 -12.28
N GLY A 79 -9.02 3.77 -12.66
CA GLY A 79 -8.58 4.83 -11.75
C GLY A 79 -7.64 4.37 -10.62
N GLY A 80 -7.00 3.18 -10.74
CA GLY A 80 -6.01 2.69 -9.78
C GLY A 80 -6.55 2.30 -8.42
N GLY A 81 -7.87 2.19 -8.27
CA GLY A 81 -8.59 1.55 -7.16
C GLY A 81 -8.48 2.22 -5.80
N VAL A 82 -7.99 3.46 -5.72
CA VAL A 82 -7.82 4.15 -4.42
C VAL A 82 -9.16 4.52 -3.80
N GLU A 83 -10.10 5.02 -4.61
CA GLU A 83 -11.45 5.40 -4.16
C GLU A 83 -12.30 4.16 -3.83
N GLU A 84 -12.15 3.09 -4.61
CA GLU A 84 -12.78 1.79 -4.38
C GLU A 84 -12.30 1.19 -3.06
N ALA A 85 -10.99 1.21 -2.81
CA ALA A 85 -10.43 0.75 -1.54
C ALA A 85 -10.93 1.59 -0.36
N GLU A 86 -11.04 2.92 -0.51
CA GLU A 86 -11.57 3.81 0.52
C GLU A 86 -13.03 3.47 0.82
N THR A 87 -13.85 3.36 -0.21
CA THR A 87 -15.28 3.01 -0.10
C THR A 87 -15.44 1.63 0.55
N PHE A 88 -14.68 0.65 0.09
CA PHE A 88 -14.72 -0.71 0.63
C PHE A 88 -14.31 -0.78 2.11
N LEU A 89 -13.31 0.01 2.53
CA LEU A 89 -12.76 -0.01 3.88
C LEU A 89 -13.46 0.96 4.85
N LYS A 90 -14.37 1.81 4.39
CA LYS A 90 -14.97 2.91 5.16
C LYS A 90 -15.44 2.47 6.54
N ASP A 91 -16.26 1.43 6.60
CA ASP A 91 -16.88 0.94 7.82
C ASP A 91 -16.19 -0.31 8.41
N LYS A 92 -15.07 -0.73 7.83
CA LYS A 92 -14.33 -1.91 8.28
C LYS A 92 -13.30 -1.53 9.35
N LYS A 93 -13.38 -2.19 10.50
CA LYS A 93 -12.43 -2.03 11.62
C LYS A 93 -11.26 -3.02 11.46
N VAL A 94 -10.31 -2.69 10.60
CA VAL A 94 -9.11 -3.49 10.37
C VAL A 94 -7.86 -2.66 10.61
N SER A 95 -6.78 -3.31 11.07
CA SER A 95 -5.53 -2.65 11.45
C SER A 95 -4.58 -2.41 10.28
N PHE A 96 -4.87 -2.94 9.10
CA PHE A 96 -3.95 -2.95 7.95
C PHE A 96 -4.29 -1.94 6.86
N LYS A 97 -5.17 -0.98 7.11
CA LYS A 97 -5.56 0.04 6.10
C LYS A 97 -4.36 0.82 5.57
N ASP A 98 -3.46 1.21 6.44
CA ASP A 98 -2.22 1.92 6.10
C ASP A 98 -1.30 1.07 5.21
N SER A 99 -1.08 -0.18 5.59
CA SER A 99 -0.30 -1.13 4.79
C SER A 99 -0.92 -1.38 3.42
N LEU A 100 -2.25 -1.44 3.32
CA LEU A 100 -2.93 -1.61 2.03
C LEU A 100 -2.73 -0.39 1.12
N TYR A 101 -2.94 0.84 1.62
CA TYR A 101 -2.70 2.04 0.80
C TYR A 101 -1.24 2.18 0.37
N TYR A 102 -0.29 1.83 1.23
CA TYR A 102 1.12 1.78 0.84
C TYR A 102 1.33 0.87 -0.37
N ARG A 103 0.79 -0.37 -0.32
CA ARG A 103 0.93 -1.36 -1.38
C ARG A 103 0.20 -0.96 -2.68
N ILE A 104 -1.02 -0.41 -2.58
CA ILE A 104 -1.74 0.12 -3.75
C ILE A 104 -0.90 1.23 -4.40
N GLY A 105 -0.33 2.15 -3.62
CA GLY A 105 0.54 3.21 -4.13
C GLY A 105 1.78 2.66 -4.85
N MET A 106 2.44 1.65 -4.28
CA MET A 106 3.59 1.00 -4.92
C MET A 106 3.18 0.29 -6.22
N LYS A 107 2.06 -0.44 -6.24
CA LYS A 107 1.55 -1.09 -7.46
C LYS A 107 1.21 -0.09 -8.55
N ASN A 108 0.53 1.00 -8.22
CA ASN A 108 0.25 2.06 -9.19
C ASN A 108 1.53 2.69 -9.72
N LYS A 109 2.53 2.95 -8.86
CA LYS A 109 3.85 3.43 -9.30
C LYS A 109 4.53 2.45 -10.25
N ASP A 110 4.54 1.16 -9.94
CA ASP A 110 5.14 0.11 -10.78
C ASP A 110 4.46 0.00 -12.16
N HIS A 111 3.21 0.44 -12.28
CA HIS A 111 2.45 0.50 -13.52
C HIS A 111 2.42 1.89 -14.17
N ASP A 112 3.31 2.80 -13.77
CA ASP A 112 3.38 4.20 -14.25
C ASP A 112 2.09 5.02 -14.05
N ARG A 113 1.20 4.57 -13.17
CA ARG A 113 -0.02 5.28 -12.74
C ARG A 113 0.35 6.26 -11.62
N ASN A 114 1.03 7.33 -12.00
CA ASN A 114 1.70 8.22 -11.07
C ASN A 114 0.75 9.04 -10.19
N GLU A 115 -0.39 9.49 -10.74
CA GLU A 115 -1.37 10.28 -9.98
C GLU A 115 -2.05 9.43 -8.93
N GLU A 116 -2.43 8.22 -9.27
CA GLU A 116 -3.06 7.23 -8.40
C GLU A 116 -2.08 6.77 -7.31
N ALA A 117 -0.80 6.61 -7.65
CA ALA A 117 0.24 6.31 -6.68
C ALA A 117 0.36 7.42 -5.62
N VAL A 118 0.45 8.68 -6.04
CA VAL A 118 0.51 9.84 -5.15
C VAL A 118 -0.75 9.95 -4.30
N GLN A 119 -1.93 9.73 -4.89
CA GLN A 119 -3.20 9.74 -4.17
C GLN A 119 -3.20 8.68 -3.06
N SER A 120 -2.77 7.45 -3.37
CA SER A 120 -2.70 6.35 -2.40
C SER A 120 -1.73 6.65 -1.25
N PHE A 121 -0.54 7.17 -1.55
CA PHE A 121 0.43 7.57 -0.52
C PHE A 121 -0.08 8.73 0.34
N ARG A 122 -0.80 9.69 -0.22
CA ARG A 122 -1.45 10.75 0.56
C ARG A 122 -2.52 10.19 1.51
N ARG A 123 -3.29 9.18 1.08
CA ARG A 123 -4.24 8.46 1.96
C ARG A 123 -3.52 7.74 3.10
N LEU A 124 -2.44 7.04 2.80
CA LEU A 124 -1.58 6.45 3.82
C LEU A 124 -1.16 7.48 4.87
N MET A 125 -0.62 8.62 4.44
CA MET A 125 -0.12 9.67 5.35
C MET A 125 -1.22 10.32 6.18
N ALA A 126 -2.44 10.41 5.64
CA ALA A 126 -3.60 10.91 6.38
C ALA A 126 -4.05 9.96 7.49
N ILE A 127 -3.96 8.65 7.27
CA ILE A 127 -4.36 7.61 8.24
C ILE A 127 -3.25 7.39 9.29
N ASN A 128 -2.02 7.23 8.83
CA ASN A 128 -0.87 6.92 9.68
C ASN A 128 0.40 7.64 9.21
N PRO A 129 0.63 8.89 9.60
CA PRO A 129 1.85 9.63 9.25
C PRO A 129 3.12 9.01 9.87
N ASN A 130 2.96 8.07 10.80
CA ASN A 130 4.07 7.35 11.44
C ASN A 130 4.23 5.92 10.89
N TYR A 131 3.65 5.62 9.71
CA TYR A 131 3.82 4.32 9.08
C TYR A 131 5.30 4.01 8.87
N ILE A 132 5.68 2.75 9.10
CA ILE A 132 7.09 2.33 9.13
C ILE A 132 7.81 2.60 7.79
N ASP A 133 7.13 2.37 6.66
CA ASP A 133 7.66 2.59 5.30
C ASP A 133 7.24 3.95 4.70
N ALA A 134 6.73 4.88 5.51
CA ALA A 134 6.41 6.23 5.06
C ALA A 134 7.58 6.94 4.34
N PRO A 135 8.87 6.76 4.74
CA PRO A 135 9.98 7.34 4.00
C PRO A 135 10.07 6.90 2.54
N LEU A 136 9.75 5.64 2.24
CA LEU A 136 9.75 5.12 0.87
C LEU A 136 8.59 5.70 0.04
N ALA A 137 7.42 5.85 0.65
CA ALA A 137 6.28 6.50 0.01
C ALA A 137 6.58 7.98 -0.30
N ASP A 138 7.22 8.70 0.62
CA ASP A 138 7.59 10.10 0.42
C ASP A 138 8.66 10.27 -0.66
N ILE A 139 9.65 9.38 -0.73
CA ILE A 139 10.63 9.34 -1.84
C ILE A 139 9.90 9.14 -3.16
N ALA A 140 8.97 8.19 -3.22
CA ALA A 140 8.19 7.92 -4.43
C ALA A 140 7.37 9.14 -4.87
N ILE A 141 6.76 9.87 -3.95
CA ILE A 141 6.04 11.11 -4.27
C ILE A 141 6.97 12.15 -4.89
N VAL A 142 8.16 12.38 -4.30
CA VAL A 142 9.14 13.34 -4.85
C VAL A 142 9.58 12.94 -6.26
N GLU A 143 9.90 11.65 -6.47
CA GLU A 143 10.28 11.11 -7.78
C GLU A 143 9.17 11.34 -8.82
N ILE A 144 7.93 11.04 -8.47
CA ILE A 144 6.78 11.22 -9.37
C ILE A 144 6.57 12.71 -9.72
N LEU A 145 6.66 13.60 -8.73
CA LEU A 145 6.53 15.05 -8.98
C LEU A 145 7.61 15.55 -9.94
N ILE A 146 8.85 15.06 -9.81
CA ILE A 146 9.95 15.38 -10.72
C ILE A 146 9.66 14.85 -12.12
N LEU A 147 9.21 13.60 -12.26
CA LEU A 147 8.84 13.00 -13.55
C LEU A 147 7.72 13.79 -14.25
N GLN A 148 6.79 14.32 -13.47
CA GLN A 148 5.70 15.19 -13.96
C GLN A 148 6.13 16.64 -14.20
N GLN A 149 7.41 16.99 -14.02
CA GLN A 149 7.96 18.33 -14.11
C GLN A 149 7.31 19.36 -13.16
N LYS A 150 6.73 18.87 -12.05
CA LYS A 150 6.14 19.68 -10.98
C LYS A 150 7.23 20.06 -9.96
N PHE A 151 8.23 20.79 -10.43
CA PHE A 151 9.45 21.06 -9.65
C PHE A 151 9.20 21.87 -8.39
N ASP A 152 8.31 22.86 -8.43
CA ASP A 152 7.95 23.66 -7.26
C ASP A 152 7.28 22.81 -6.18
N GLU A 153 6.30 21.97 -6.57
CA GLU A 153 5.65 21.04 -5.64
C GLU A 153 6.65 20.03 -5.07
N ALA A 154 7.57 19.51 -5.90
CA ALA A 154 8.61 18.59 -5.43
C ALA A 154 9.52 19.28 -4.40
N GLN A 155 9.86 20.55 -4.61
CA GLN A 155 10.67 21.33 -3.69
C GLN A 155 9.98 21.53 -2.34
N GLU A 156 8.72 21.96 -2.33
CA GLU A 156 7.92 22.08 -1.10
C GLU A 156 7.78 20.74 -0.38
N TYR A 157 7.61 19.67 -1.15
CA TYR A 157 7.49 18.34 -0.56
C TYR A 157 8.78 17.87 0.09
N ARG A 158 9.95 18.19 -0.48
CA ARG A 158 11.27 17.91 0.11
C ARG A 158 11.43 18.54 1.51
N TYR A 159 11.00 19.79 1.70
CA TYR A 159 11.00 20.40 3.03
C TYR A 159 10.12 19.63 4.01
N THR A 160 8.98 19.12 3.54
CA THR A 160 8.09 18.28 4.34
C THR A 160 8.78 16.97 4.75
N VAL A 161 9.51 16.32 3.84
CA VAL A 161 10.28 15.10 4.11
C VAL A 161 11.32 15.33 5.19
N VAL A 162 12.15 16.38 5.06
CA VAL A 162 13.17 16.71 6.06
C VAL A 162 12.55 16.91 7.45
N LYS A 163 11.45 17.67 7.53
CA LYS A 163 10.76 17.93 8.80
C LYS A 163 10.12 16.69 9.40
N ARG A 164 9.52 15.84 8.56
CA ARG A 164 8.80 14.63 8.99
C ARG A 164 9.74 13.60 9.63
N TYR A 165 10.95 13.47 9.13
CA TYR A 165 11.90 12.45 9.57
C TYR A 165 13.04 12.99 10.45
N ASP A 166 12.98 14.26 10.87
CA ASP A 166 13.90 14.80 11.87
C ASP A 166 13.91 13.93 13.14
N ARG A 167 15.06 13.86 13.82
CA ARG A 167 15.23 13.03 15.03
C ARG A 167 14.27 13.37 16.18
N ASN A 168 13.73 14.58 16.19
CA ASN A 168 12.74 15.02 17.18
C ASN A 168 11.29 14.76 16.74
N SER A 169 11.07 14.32 15.51
CA SER A 169 9.74 14.08 14.94
C SER A 169 9.00 12.93 15.63
N SER A 170 7.68 12.89 15.46
CA SER A 170 6.85 11.79 15.95
C SER A 170 7.16 10.49 15.22
N TRP A 171 7.45 10.57 13.91
CA TRP A 171 7.82 9.40 13.14
C TRP A 171 9.09 8.75 13.67
N TYR A 172 10.16 9.54 13.88
CA TYR A 172 11.44 9.03 14.36
C TYR A 172 11.30 8.39 15.74
N LYS A 173 10.65 9.08 16.68
CA LYS A 173 10.42 8.56 18.05
C LYS A 173 9.69 7.23 18.05
N LYS A 174 8.73 7.04 17.13
CA LYS A 174 7.94 5.81 17.05
C LYS A 174 8.69 4.66 16.34
N ASN A 175 9.58 4.98 15.40
CA ASN A 175 10.21 3.99 14.53
C ASN A 175 11.71 3.78 14.76
N GLN A 176 12.34 4.47 15.72
CA GLN A 176 13.80 4.39 15.98
C GLN A 176 14.30 2.98 16.31
N GLN A 177 13.43 2.07 16.77
CA GLN A 177 13.76 0.67 17.03
C GLN A 177 13.84 -0.19 15.75
N TYR A 178 13.51 0.35 14.57
CA TYR A 178 13.56 -0.33 13.29
C TYR A 178 14.70 0.23 12.41
N PRO A 179 15.91 -0.36 12.48
CA PRO A 179 17.10 0.22 11.82
C PRO A 179 16.97 0.39 10.30
N ALA A 180 16.26 -0.53 9.63
CA ALA A 180 16.04 -0.45 8.19
C ALA A 180 15.19 0.79 7.82
N SER A 181 14.11 1.03 8.55
CA SER A 181 13.23 2.18 8.31
C SER A 181 13.92 3.50 8.65
N VAL A 182 14.73 3.53 9.71
CA VAL A 182 15.57 4.70 10.05
C VAL A 182 16.55 5.00 8.92
N LYS A 183 17.21 3.97 8.38
CA LYS A 183 18.11 4.14 7.22
C LYS A 183 17.39 4.70 5.99
N ASN A 184 16.17 4.25 5.71
CA ASN A 184 15.35 4.78 4.62
C ASN A 184 14.99 6.26 4.86
N ALA A 185 14.64 6.62 6.10
CA ALA A 185 14.37 8.01 6.47
C ALA A 185 15.61 8.91 6.35
N GLU A 186 16.78 8.45 6.80
CA GLU A 186 18.04 9.17 6.63
C GLU A 186 18.41 9.35 5.16
N SER A 187 18.13 8.35 4.32
CA SER A 187 18.32 8.45 2.86
C SER A 187 17.38 9.48 2.24
N ALA A 188 16.11 9.48 2.65
CA ALA A 188 15.12 10.46 2.20
C ALA A 188 15.51 11.90 2.57
N ILE A 189 15.93 12.13 3.83
CA ILE A 189 16.44 13.42 4.28
C ILE A 189 17.66 13.84 3.47
N ARG A 190 18.62 12.94 3.30
CA ARG A 190 19.87 13.24 2.58
C ARG A 190 19.60 13.64 1.13
N SER A 191 18.76 12.89 0.42
CA SER A 191 18.36 13.23 -0.95
C SER A 191 17.68 14.60 -0.99
N ALA A 192 16.69 14.84 -0.12
CA ALA A 192 16.00 16.11 -0.06
C ALA A 192 16.96 17.28 0.23
N MET A 193 17.89 17.14 1.18
CA MET A 193 18.85 18.19 1.56
C MET A 193 19.90 18.49 0.47
N LEU A 194 20.21 17.54 -0.39
CA LEU A 194 21.13 17.76 -1.51
C LEU A 194 20.42 18.50 -2.66
N ASP A 195 19.19 18.18 -2.91
CA ASP A 195 18.42 18.72 -4.06
C ASP A 195 17.84 20.11 -3.78
N ILE A 196 17.51 20.45 -2.52
CA ILE A 196 16.95 21.75 -2.12
C ILE A 196 17.87 22.92 -2.55
N PRO A 197 19.16 22.98 -2.17
CA PRO A 197 20.02 24.09 -2.54
C PRO A 197 20.26 24.21 -4.05
N GLN A 198 20.31 23.09 -4.75
CA GLN A 198 20.52 23.08 -6.19
C GLN A 198 19.34 23.71 -6.93
N TYR A 199 18.11 23.40 -6.51
CA TYR A 199 16.91 23.99 -7.06
C TYR A 199 16.81 25.48 -6.75
N ASP A 200 17.00 25.87 -5.49
CA ASP A 200 16.91 27.28 -5.07
C ASP A 200 17.95 28.15 -5.78
N HIS A 201 19.16 27.63 -5.99
CA HIS A 201 20.20 28.33 -6.75
C HIS A 201 19.80 28.52 -8.22
N ALA A 202 19.21 27.50 -8.84
CA ALA A 202 18.77 27.58 -10.24
C ALA A 202 17.63 28.59 -10.45
N GLN A 203 16.78 28.82 -9.44
CA GLN A 203 15.70 29.81 -9.49
C GLN A 203 16.21 31.25 -9.26
N ALA A 204 17.37 31.41 -8.60
CA ALA A 204 17.96 32.71 -8.29
C ALA A 204 18.88 33.24 -9.39
N ALA A 205 19.22 32.43 -10.40
CA ALA A 205 20.12 32.78 -11.52
C ALA A 205 19.35 33.26 -12.77
#